data_fdab578563f1dca84ba44f32c9e6d1af
#
_entry.id   fdab578563f1dca84ba44f32c9e6d1af
#
_cell.length_a   1.000
_cell.length_b   1.000
_cell.length_c   1.000
_cell.angle_alpha   90.00
_cell.angle_beta   90.00
_cell.angle_gamma   90.00
#
_symmetry.space_group_name_H-M   'P 1'
#
loop_
_entity.id
_entity.type
_entity.pdbx_description
1 polymer ?
#
loop_
_entity_poly.entity_id
_entity_poly.type
_entity_poly.pdbx_seq_one_letter_code
_entity_poly.pdbx_strand_id
1 'polypeptide(L)'
;MTDSFITIEKGLGPNGRIAVVRFDRGSHANPLSTEAMRQLRRAAESFEDDLETSVVVLTGTATSFSAGADLKDRGPATPPSIAERIHRQRNGPKMCRAWEQMEQVTIAAIEGHCVGGGAALAVSLDFRFCGRSAHFRIPEVELGMNMSWGSIPRMVALMGPARTKQAVILASDRISAQEALDWRLVEKVVDDGAALDAAMTFAGRIAEQPPLPVRMSKTTVNRVTFALADAVSHMDPDQNVLTALTEDYAEGTSAFRERRKPRFTGR
;
A
#
# COMPACT_ATOMS: atom_id res chain seq x y z
N MET A 1 -13.30 17.48 15.93
CA MET A 1 -11.99 17.41 15.22
C MET A 1 -11.75 15.93 14.98
N THR A 2 -11.60 15.50 13.74
CA THR A 2 -11.21 14.10 13.45
C THR A 2 -9.78 13.91 13.90
N ASP A 3 -9.51 12.87 14.70
CA ASP A 3 -8.16 12.55 15.17
C ASP A 3 -7.22 12.39 13.97
N SER A 4 -6.01 12.96 14.05
CA SER A 4 -4.99 12.77 13.02
C SER A 4 -4.33 11.41 13.21
N PHE A 5 -4.40 10.56 12.18
CA PHE A 5 -3.70 9.26 12.13
C PHE A 5 -2.31 9.37 11.52
N ILE A 6 -1.93 10.57 11.08
CA ILE A 6 -0.68 10.83 10.39
C ILE A 6 0.13 11.86 11.16
N THR A 7 1.40 11.54 11.39
CA THR A 7 2.40 12.50 11.82
C THR A 7 3.46 12.65 10.73
N ILE A 8 3.93 13.87 10.51
CA ILE A 8 4.97 14.19 9.52
C ILE A 8 6.10 14.90 10.27
N GLU A 9 7.29 14.33 10.20
CA GLU A 9 8.51 14.90 10.71
C GLU A 9 9.43 15.22 9.53
N LYS A 10 9.84 16.47 9.36
CA LYS A 10 10.68 16.97 8.27
C LYS A 10 12.03 17.44 8.79
N GLY A 11 12.96 17.66 7.88
CA GLY A 11 14.28 18.21 8.23
C GLY A 11 15.22 17.18 8.84
N LEU A 12 15.03 15.90 8.53
CA LEU A 12 15.83 14.80 9.05
C LEU A 12 17.02 14.47 8.13
N GLY A 13 17.98 13.73 8.70
CA GLY A 13 19.12 13.16 7.97
C GLY A 13 20.09 14.21 7.43
N PRO A 14 20.99 13.80 6.52
CA PRO A 14 21.95 14.70 5.90
C PRO A 14 21.24 15.88 5.19
N ASN A 15 21.73 17.08 5.48
CA ASN A 15 21.22 18.33 4.89
C ASN A 15 19.74 18.63 5.18
N GLY A 16 19.11 17.95 6.15
CA GLY A 16 17.70 18.15 6.49
C GLY A 16 16.71 17.73 5.38
N ARG A 17 17.09 16.84 4.46
CA ARG A 17 16.33 16.54 3.25
C ARG A 17 15.48 15.28 3.33
N ILE A 18 15.29 14.71 4.51
CA ILE A 18 14.46 13.53 4.71
C ILE A 18 13.24 13.91 5.53
N ALA A 19 12.09 13.35 5.17
CA ALA A 19 10.90 13.38 5.99
C ALA A 19 10.47 11.95 6.36
N VAL A 20 9.89 11.80 7.56
CA VAL A 20 9.22 10.57 7.99
C VAL A 20 7.74 10.86 8.15
N VAL A 21 6.92 10.06 7.48
CA VAL A 21 5.47 10.02 7.63
C VAL A 21 5.12 8.75 8.39
N ARG A 22 4.51 8.90 9.55
CA ARG A 22 4.04 7.77 10.36
C ARG A 22 2.53 7.68 10.29
N PHE A 23 2.04 6.49 9.95
CA PHE A 23 0.63 6.13 9.97
C PHE A 23 0.34 5.27 11.20
N ASP A 24 -0.48 5.79 12.12
CA ASP A 24 -0.88 5.08 13.32
C ASP A 24 -2.34 5.40 13.68
N ARG A 25 -3.18 4.39 13.67
CA ARG A 25 -4.59 4.49 14.07
C ARG A 25 -4.84 4.15 15.54
N GLY A 26 -3.78 3.99 16.34
CA GLY A 26 -3.90 3.55 17.73
C GLY A 26 -4.42 2.12 17.86
N SER A 27 -4.28 1.28 16.83
CA SER A 27 -4.73 -0.13 16.84
C SER A 27 -3.64 -1.06 16.33
N HIS A 28 -3.57 -2.26 16.91
CA HIS A 28 -2.56 -3.28 16.57
C HIS A 28 -2.53 -3.62 15.06
N ALA A 29 -3.68 -3.63 14.40
CA ALA A 29 -3.78 -4.01 13.00
C ALA A 29 -3.55 -2.84 12.02
N ASN A 30 -3.59 -1.61 12.50
CA ASN A 30 -3.40 -0.38 11.71
C ASN A 30 -4.18 -0.36 10.38
N PRO A 31 -5.53 -0.53 10.39
CA PRO A 31 -6.32 -0.69 9.18
C PRO A 31 -6.55 0.66 8.47
N LEU A 32 -6.76 0.59 7.15
CA LEU A 32 -7.04 1.72 6.28
C LEU A 32 -8.55 2.00 6.22
N SER A 33 -9.06 2.90 7.08
CA SER A 33 -10.41 3.45 6.92
C SER A 33 -10.46 4.48 5.79
N THR A 34 -11.65 4.86 5.36
CA THR A 34 -11.84 5.92 4.36
C THR A 34 -11.12 7.21 4.75
N GLU A 35 -11.18 7.59 6.02
CA GLU A 35 -10.50 8.80 6.51
C GLU A 35 -8.98 8.62 6.58
N ALA A 36 -8.49 7.46 7.00
CA ALA A 36 -7.05 7.15 6.98
C ALA A 36 -6.48 7.23 5.55
N MET A 37 -7.18 6.66 4.56
CA MET A 37 -6.78 6.77 3.15
C MET A 37 -6.75 8.23 2.66
N ARG A 38 -7.71 9.06 3.09
CA ARG A 38 -7.72 10.49 2.76
C ARG A 38 -6.56 11.24 3.41
N GLN A 39 -6.25 10.94 4.67
CA GLN A 39 -5.13 11.56 5.37
C GLN A 39 -3.79 11.15 4.77
N LEU A 40 -3.58 9.87 4.45
CA LEU A 40 -2.39 9.37 3.75
C LEU A 40 -2.22 10.03 2.37
N ARG A 41 -3.32 10.21 1.64
CA ARG A 41 -3.28 10.93 0.37
C ARG A 41 -2.87 12.39 0.57
N ARG A 42 -3.48 13.12 1.50
CA ARG A 42 -3.13 14.51 1.80
C ARG A 42 -1.69 14.65 2.28
N ALA A 43 -1.19 13.66 3.02
CA ALA A 43 0.22 13.63 3.43
C ALA A 43 1.15 13.58 2.21
N ALA A 44 0.88 12.73 1.21
CA ALA A 44 1.65 12.71 -0.02
C ALA A 44 1.51 14.03 -0.82
N GLU A 45 0.29 14.53 -0.97
CA GLU A 45 0.00 15.80 -1.67
C GLU A 45 0.68 17.02 -0.99
N SER A 46 0.93 16.97 0.33
CA SER A 46 1.60 18.06 1.05
C SER A 46 3.09 18.24 0.71
N PHE A 47 3.66 17.34 -0.07
CA PHE A 47 5.02 17.43 -0.58
C PHE A 47 5.09 17.94 -2.04
N GLU A 48 3.95 18.27 -2.68
CA GLU A 48 3.91 18.68 -4.08
C GLU A 48 4.80 19.91 -4.34
N ASP A 49 4.72 20.92 -3.48
CA ASP A 49 5.51 22.15 -3.57
C ASP A 49 6.77 22.14 -2.68
N ASP A 50 7.11 20.98 -2.06
CA ASP A 50 8.25 20.86 -1.17
C ASP A 50 9.53 20.57 -1.96
N LEU A 51 10.32 21.62 -2.19
CA LEU A 51 11.60 21.52 -2.88
C LEU A 51 12.76 21.12 -1.95
N GLU A 52 12.59 21.23 -0.64
CA GLU A 52 13.63 20.94 0.35
C GLU A 52 13.74 19.43 0.64
N THR A 53 12.63 18.72 0.69
CA THR A 53 12.60 17.27 0.94
C THR A 53 12.98 16.50 -0.33
N SER A 54 13.97 15.61 -0.22
CA SER A 54 14.39 14.72 -1.30
C SER A 54 13.83 13.31 -1.16
N VAL A 55 13.65 12.84 0.09
CA VAL A 55 13.19 11.49 0.40
C VAL A 55 12.10 11.51 1.46
N VAL A 56 11.06 10.73 1.25
CA VAL A 56 9.98 10.52 2.24
C VAL A 56 9.91 9.06 2.63
N VAL A 57 10.09 8.77 3.91
CA VAL A 57 9.92 7.42 4.46
C VAL A 57 8.53 7.31 5.07
N LEU A 58 7.73 6.35 4.60
CA LEU A 58 6.44 5.99 5.18
C LEU A 58 6.61 4.78 6.09
N THR A 59 6.16 4.88 7.33
CA THR A 59 6.13 3.75 8.27
C THR A 59 4.79 3.64 8.97
N GLY A 60 4.48 2.46 9.48
CA GLY A 60 3.33 2.19 10.33
C GLY A 60 3.68 2.21 11.81
N THR A 61 3.06 1.28 12.56
CA THR A 61 3.37 1.00 13.97
C THR A 61 4.50 -0.03 14.09
N ALA A 62 4.97 -0.26 15.29
CA ALA A 62 6.00 -1.29 15.57
C ALA A 62 5.56 -2.72 15.23
N THR A 63 4.26 -2.98 15.09
CA THR A 63 3.70 -4.32 14.86
C THR A 63 2.94 -4.46 13.56
N SER A 64 2.67 -3.38 12.86
CA SER A 64 1.89 -3.39 11.63
C SER A 64 2.16 -2.19 10.77
N PHE A 65 2.58 -2.42 9.54
CA PHE A 65 2.52 -1.37 8.53
C PHE A 65 1.05 -1.07 8.22
N SER A 66 0.28 -2.06 7.79
CA SER A 66 -1.18 -2.01 7.71
C SER A 66 -1.78 -3.39 7.40
N ALA A 67 -2.87 -3.74 8.06
CA ALA A 67 -3.67 -4.92 7.76
C ALA A 67 -4.67 -4.70 6.58
N GLY A 68 -4.57 -3.60 5.85
CA GLY A 68 -5.40 -3.30 4.68
C GLY A 68 -6.70 -2.59 5.02
N ALA A 69 -7.67 -2.69 4.12
CA ALA A 69 -8.94 -1.98 4.25
C ALA A 69 -9.67 -2.32 5.55
N ASP A 70 -10.20 -1.29 6.21
CA ASP A 70 -10.95 -1.45 7.45
C ASP A 70 -12.34 -2.02 7.18
N LEU A 71 -12.50 -3.33 7.36
CA LEU A 71 -13.78 -4.02 7.18
C LEU A 71 -14.87 -3.58 8.19
N LYS A 72 -14.50 -2.81 9.22
CA LYS A 72 -15.42 -2.21 10.20
C LYS A 72 -15.81 -0.77 9.85
N ASP A 73 -15.18 -0.16 8.84
CA ASP A 73 -15.52 1.18 8.35
C ASP A 73 -16.86 1.12 7.61
N ARG A 74 -17.92 1.06 8.41
CA ARG A 74 -19.30 0.95 7.92
C ARG A 74 -19.66 2.24 7.19
N GLY A 75 -20.12 2.09 5.97
CA GLY A 75 -20.82 3.16 5.25
C GLY A 75 -22.13 3.56 5.96
N PRO A 76 -22.92 4.48 5.38
CA PRO A 76 -24.20 4.90 5.94
C PRO A 76 -25.13 3.69 6.17
N ALA A 77 -26.09 3.87 7.08
CA ALA A 77 -27.09 2.86 7.44
C ALA A 77 -27.91 2.36 6.23
N THR A 78 -28.13 3.24 5.25
CA THR A 78 -28.79 2.87 3.98
C THR A 78 -27.76 2.27 3.01
N PRO A 79 -28.09 1.13 2.35
CA PRO A 79 -27.21 0.54 1.33
C PRO A 79 -26.88 1.58 0.25
N PRO A 80 -25.59 1.80 -0.07
CA PRO A 80 -25.21 2.78 -1.09
C PRO A 80 -25.63 2.31 -2.47
N SER A 81 -25.98 3.27 -3.34
CA SER A 81 -26.16 3.04 -4.78
C SER A 81 -24.86 2.53 -5.42
N ILE A 82 -24.96 1.94 -6.61
CA ILE A 82 -23.77 1.50 -7.37
C ILE A 82 -22.80 2.67 -7.60
N ALA A 83 -23.31 3.84 -7.97
CA ALA A 83 -22.49 5.04 -8.17
C ALA A 83 -21.74 5.45 -6.90
N GLU A 84 -22.36 5.40 -5.73
CA GLU A 84 -21.71 5.69 -4.46
C GLU A 84 -20.66 4.62 -4.09
N ARG A 85 -20.92 3.35 -4.40
CA ARG A 85 -19.94 2.25 -4.21
C ARG A 85 -18.71 2.50 -5.07
N ILE A 86 -18.85 2.76 -6.37
CA ILE A 86 -17.75 3.09 -7.28
C ILE A 86 -17.00 4.32 -6.77
N HIS A 87 -17.72 5.38 -6.35
CA HIS A 87 -17.07 6.58 -5.82
C HIS A 87 -16.20 6.30 -4.58
N ARG A 88 -16.69 5.47 -3.66
CA ARG A 88 -15.94 5.09 -2.44
C ARG A 88 -14.72 4.25 -2.76
N GLN A 89 -14.83 3.31 -3.72
CA GLN A 89 -13.72 2.47 -4.14
C GLN A 89 -12.54 3.26 -4.73
N ARG A 90 -12.75 4.51 -5.14
CA ARG A 90 -11.69 5.39 -5.64
C ARG A 90 -10.75 5.95 -4.58
N ASN A 91 -11.06 5.83 -3.27
CA ASN A 91 -10.19 6.38 -2.22
C ASN A 91 -8.84 5.66 -2.14
N GLY A 92 -8.82 4.32 -2.20
CA GLY A 92 -7.60 3.53 -2.23
C GLY A 92 -6.70 3.82 -3.43
N PRO A 93 -7.22 3.71 -4.67
CA PRO A 93 -6.46 4.08 -5.87
C PRO A 93 -5.89 5.51 -5.83
N LYS A 94 -6.68 6.49 -5.37
CA LYS A 94 -6.21 7.89 -5.25
C LYS A 94 -5.08 8.03 -4.24
N MET A 95 -5.16 7.34 -3.11
CA MET A 95 -4.09 7.31 -2.12
C MET A 95 -2.82 6.71 -2.72
N CYS A 96 -2.90 5.50 -3.29
CA CYS A 96 -1.74 4.83 -3.89
C CYS A 96 -1.10 5.66 -5.01
N ARG A 97 -1.93 6.26 -5.88
CA ARG A 97 -1.45 7.13 -6.95
C ARG A 97 -0.74 8.38 -6.42
N ALA A 98 -1.24 9.00 -5.36
CA ALA A 98 -0.59 10.16 -4.76
C ALA A 98 0.84 9.81 -4.29
N TRP A 99 1.02 8.68 -3.61
CA TRP A 99 2.35 8.21 -3.18
C TRP A 99 3.27 7.85 -4.34
N GLU A 100 2.76 7.20 -5.39
CA GLU A 100 3.54 6.85 -6.59
C GLU A 100 4.03 8.10 -7.35
N GLN A 101 3.18 9.12 -7.44
CA GLN A 101 3.44 10.32 -8.24
C GLN A 101 4.25 11.40 -7.53
N MET A 102 4.59 11.21 -6.24
CA MET A 102 5.49 12.13 -5.56
C MET A 102 6.81 12.27 -6.32
N GLU A 103 7.32 13.49 -6.43
CA GLU A 103 8.64 13.73 -7.02
C GLU A 103 9.78 13.28 -6.09
N GLN A 104 9.57 13.35 -4.77
CA GLN A 104 10.48 12.83 -3.76
C GLN A 104 10.59 11.31 -3.88
N VAL A 105 11.77 10.76 -3.62
CA VAL A 105 11.92 9.31 -3.51
C VAL A 105 11.16 8.82 -2.28
N THR A 106 10.41 7.74 -2.43
CA THR A 106 9.54 7.20 -1.38
C THR A 106 10.00 5.82 -0.92
N ILE A 107 10.05 5.60 0.39
CA ILE A 107 10.51 4.34 0.99
C ILE A 107 9.48 3.85 2.00
N ALA A 108 9.03 2.61 1.88
CA ALA A 108 8.23 1.96 2.91
C ALA A 108 9.14 1.26 3.94
N ALA A 109 9.01 1.62 5.21
CA ALA A 109 9.60 0.91 6.33
C ALA A 109 8.51 0.07 7.00
N ILE A 110 8.60 -1.25 6.86
CA ILE A 110 7.51 -2.20 7.12
C ILE A 110 7.84 -3.06 8.32
N GLU A 111 7.02 -2.99 9.37
CA GLU A 111 7.04 -3.95 10.46
C GLU A 111 5.74 -4.76 10.47
N GLY A 112 5.83 -6.04 10.80
CA GLY A 112 4.67 -6.92 10.98
C GLY A 112 3.76 -7.06 9.76
N HIS A 113 2.50 -6.66 9.90
CA HIS A 113 1.48 -6.89 8.87
C HIS A 113 1.57 -5.91 7.70
N CYS A 114 1.62 -6.42 6.46
CA CYS A 114 1.49 -5.67 5.22
C CYS A 114 0.49 -6.41 4.29
N VAL A 115 -0.80 -6.16 4.47
CA VAL A 115 -1.88 -7.01 3.94
C VAL A 115 -2.85 -6.21 3.07
N GLY A 116 -3.29 -6.77 1.96
CA GLY A 116 -4.32 -6.20 1.08
C GLY A 116 -4.02 -4.77 0.66
N GLY A 117 -4.87 -3.83 1.05
CA GLY A 117 -4.64 -2.39 0.81
C GLY A 117 -3.33 -1.86 1.40
N GLY A 118 -2.79 -2.46 2.47
CA GLY A 118 -1.47 -2.13 3.01
C GLY A 118 -0.35 -2.55 2.04
N ALA A 119 -0.47 -3.72 1.43
CA ALA A 119 0.46 -4.17 0.40
C ALA A 119 0.32 -3.29 -0.87
N ALA A 120 -0.91 -2.91 -1.27
CA ALA A 120 -1.14 -1.99 -2.38
C ALA A 120 -0.45 -0.64 -2.16
N LEU A 121 -0.52 -0.09 -0.95
CA LEU A 121 0.20 1.14 -0.58
C LEU A 121 1.71 0.91 -0.63
N ALA A 122 2.22 -0.17 -0.04
CA ALA A 122 3.66 -0.45 -0.01
C ALA A 122 4.27 -0.58 -1.41
N VAL A 123 3.59 -1.24 -2.36
CA VAL A 123 4.09 -1.36 -3.74
C VAL A 123 3.90 -0.08 -4.56
N SER A 124 3.23 0.93 -4.02
CA SER A 124 3.12 2.25 -4.64
C SER A 124 4.32 3.15 -4.33
N LEU A 125 5.15 2.78 -3.36
CA LEU A 125 6.38 3.47 -3.03
C LEU A 125 7.55 2.92 -3.86
N ASP A 126 8.65 3.70 -3.98
CA ASP A 126 9.79 3.31 -4.81
C ASP A 126 10.55 2.12 -4.21
N PHE A 127 10.79 2.12 -2.88
CA PHE A 127 11.55 1.09 -2.17
C PHE A 127 10.81 0.57 -0.93
N ARG A 128 11.13 -0.65 -0.49
CA ARG A 128 10.52 -1.33 0.68
C ARG A 128 11.59 -2.02 1.48
N PHE A 129 11.66 -1.69 2.77
CA PHE A 129 12.52 -2.33 3.77
C PHE A 129 11.62 -2.95 4.81
N CYS A 130 11.90 -4.18 5.24
CA CYS A 130 11.02 -4.82 6.22
C CYS A 130 11.78 -5.55 7.33
N GLY A 131 11.15 -5.65 8.49
CA GLY A 131 11.59 -6.50 9.58
C GLY A 131 11.46 -7.98 9.23
N ARG A 132 12.25 -8.84 9.89
CA ARG A 132 12.31 -10.28 9.63
C ARG A 132 10.97 -10.99 9.86
N SER A 133 10.17 -10.53 10.82
CA SER A 133 8.84 -11.08 11.12
C SER A 133 7.73 -10.46 10.25
N ALA A 134 8.04 -9.48 9.41
CA ALA A 134 7.06 -8.91 8.51
C ALA A 134 6.54 -9.96 7.52
N HIS A 135 5.26 -9.82 7.18
CA HIS A 135 4.66 -10.70 6.19
C HIS A 135 3.68 -9.94 5.31
N PHE A 136 3.61 -10.39 4.07
CA PHE A 136 2.71 -9.85 3.06
C PHE A 136 1.61 -10.85 2.78
N ARG A 137 0.43 -10.35 2.47
CA ARG A 137 -0.71 -11.19 2.06
C ARG A 137 -1.65 -10.38 1.19
N ILE A 138 -2.21 -11.03 0.17
CA ILE A 138 -3.17 -10.44 -0.77
C ILE A 138 -4.49 -11.22 -0.67
N PRO A 139 -5.33 -10.96 0.35
CA PRO A 139 -6.48 -11.82 0.67
C PRO A 139 -7.72 -11.58 -0.18
N GLU A 140 -7.68 -10.69 -1.15
CA GLU A 140 -8.84 -10.18 -1.88
C GLU A 140 -9.63 -11.31 -2.55
N VAL A 141 -8.97 -12.25 -3.22
CA VAL A 141 -9.65 -13.38 -3.90
C VAL A 141 -10.33 -14.32 -2.89
N GLU A 142 -9.73 -14.56 -1.72
CA GLU A 142 -10.35 -15.33 -0.64
C GLU A 142 -11.60 -14.64 -0.06
N LEU A 143 -11.67 -13.32 -0.20
CA LEU A 143 -12.84 -12.53 0.19
C LEU A 143 -13.87 -12.39 -0.94
N GLY A 144 -13.69 -13.09 -2.07
CA GLY A 144 -14.55 -12.99 -3.24
C GLY A 144 -14.40 -11.69 -4.02
N MET A 145 -13.23 -11.00 -3.90
CA MET A 145 -12.93 -9.74 -4.60
C MET A 145 -11.71 -9.90 -5.50
N ASN A 146 -11.59 -9.01 -6.49
CA ASN A 146 -10.33 -8.84 -7.20
C ASN A 146 -9.36 -7.93 -6.43
N MET A 147 -8.07 -8.15 -6.57
CA MET A 147 -7.05 -7.18 -6.15
C MET A 147 -7.13 -5.94 -7.04
N SER A 148 -7.08 -4.76 -6.42
CA SER A 148 -7.30 -3.48 -7.09
C SER A 148 -6.27 -2.41 -6.65
N TRP A 149 -6.62 -1.13 -6.68
CA TRP A 149 -5.82 0.05 -6.32
C TRP A 149 -4.59 0.25 -7.20
N GLY A 150 -4.62 -0.22 -8.46
CA GLY A 150 -3.51 -0.15 -9.39
C GLY A 150 -2.30 -0.99 -8.96
N SER A 151 -2.48 -1.94 -8.03
CA SER A 151 -1.37 -2.69 -7.44
C SER A 151 -0.85 -3.81 -8.35
N ILE A 152 -1.70 -4.41 -9.19
CA ILE A 152 -1.31 -5.52 -10.08
C ILE A 152 -0.15 -5.13 -11.02
N PRO A 153 -0.21 -4.02 -11.78
CA PRO A 153 0.91 -3.60 -12.63
C PRO A 153 2.20 -3.39 -11.83
N ARG A 154 2.11 -2.82 -10.62
CA ARG A 154 3.27 -2.59 -9.74
C ARG A 154 3.88 -3.90 -9.25
N MET A 155 3.05 -4.85 -8.81
CA MET A 155 3.51 -6.19 -8.42
C MET A 155 4.15 -6.93 -9.58
N VAL A 156 3.59 -6.83 -10.79
CA VAL A 156 4.17 -7.44 -12.00
C VAL A 156 5.53 -6.84 -12.31
N ALA A 157 5.68 -5.53 -12.18
CA ALA A 157 6.97 -4.86 -12.39
C ALA A 157 8.04 -5.28 -11.38
N LEU A 158 7.65 -5.53 -10.12
CA LEU A 158 8.56 -5.94 -9.05
C LEU A 158 8.91 -7.44 -9.11
N MET A 159 7.90 -8.30 -9.14
CA MET A 159 8.03 -9.76 -8.92
C MET A 159 7.91 -10.57 -10.21
N GLY A 160 7.52 -9.95 -11.30
CA GLY A 160 7.14 -10.64 -12.54
C GLY A 160 5.75 -11.30 -12.47
N PRO A 161 5.22 -11.75 -13.62
CA PRO A 161 3.82 -12.18 -13.71
C PRO A 161 3.52 -13.48 -12.96
N ALA A 162 4.47 -14.42 -12.87
CA ALA A 162 4.23 -15.70 -12.21
C ALA A 162 4.06 -15.55 -10.69
N ARG A 163 4.97 -14.80 -10.04
CA ARG A 163 4.91 -14.55 -8.60
C ARG A 163 3.72 -13.66 -8.23
N THR A 164 3.39 -12.68 -9.07
CA THR A 164 2.19 -11.87 -8.88
C THR A 164 0.92 -12.73 -8.92
N LYS A 165 0.79 -13.64 -9.91
CA LYS A 165 -0.34 -14.58 -9.97
C LYS A 165 -0.39 -15.46 -8.72
N GLN A 166 0.74 -16.01 -8.29
CA GLN A 166 0.83 -16.82 -7.07
C GLN A 166 0.33 -16.05 -5.86
N ALA A 167 0.83 -14.82 -5.62
CA ALA A 167 0.46 -13.99 -4.50
C ALA A 167 -1.04 -13.65 -4.48
N VAL A 168 -1.62 -13.31 -5.65
CA VAL A 168 -2.99 -12.83 -5.76
C VAL A 168 -4.00 -13.98 -5.79
N ILE A 169 -3.70 -15.07 -6.51
CA ILE A 169 -4.65 -16.18 -6.70
C ILE A 169 -4.67 -17.10 -5.48
N LEU A 170 -3.49 -17.38 -4.88
CA LEU A 170 -3.38 -18.17 -3.65
C LEU A 170 -3.51 -17.28 -2.39
N ALA A 171 -4.48 -16.42 -2.40
CA ALA A 171 -4.73 -15.32 -1.46
C ALA A 171 -4.61 -15.67 0.05
N SER A 172 -4.78 -16.96 0.42
CA SER A 172 -4.63 -17.44 1.80
C SER A 172 -3.17 -17.51 2.27
N ASP A 173 -2.22 -17.60 1.36
CA ASP A 173 -0.82 -17.80 1.69
C ASP A 173 -0.20 -16.49 2.20
N ARG A 174 0.61 -16.62 3.24
CA ARG A 174 1.46 -15.53 3.72
C ARG A 174 2.79 -15.61 2.99
N ILE A 175 3.23 -14.48 2.46
CA ILE A 175 4.56 -14.31 1.91
C ILE A 175 5.44 -13.80 3.05
N SER A 176 6.40 -14.60 3.50
CA SER A 176 7.36 -14.22 4.54
C SER A 176 8.28 -13.09 4.04
N ALA A 177 8.96 -12.41 4.96
CA ALA A 177 9.94 -11.38 4.62
C ALA A 177 11.05 -11.94 3.70
N GLN A 178 11.52 -13.17 3.94
CA GLN A 178 12.54 -13.80 3.10
C GLN A 178 12.02 -14.12 1.69
N GLU A 179 10.82 -14.68 1.58
CA GLU A 179 10.20 -14.91 0.26
C GLU A 179 9.95 -13.58 -0.48
N ALA A 180 9.54 -12.53 0.23
CA ALA A 180 9.37 -11.20 -0.34
C ALA A 180 10.68 -10.65 -0.91
N LEU A 181 11.82 -10.89 -0.24
CA LEU A 181 13.15 -10.56 -0.74
C LEU A 181 13.52 -11.39 -1.98
N ASP A 182 13.33 -12.71 -1.91
CA ASP A 182 13.62 -13.63 -3.01
C ASP A 182 12.77 -13.34 -4.25
N TRP A 183 11.55 -12.85 -4.04
CA TRP A 183 10.63 -12.44 -5.12
C TRP A 183 10.86 -11.01 -5.59
N ARG A 184 11.79 -10.27 -4.99
CA ARG A 184 12.05 -8.85 -5.27
C ARG A 184 10.87 -7.93 -4.94
N LEU A 185 9.98 -8.37 -4.04
CA LEU A 185 8.91 -7.53 -3.51
C LEU A 185 9.46 -6.50 -2.53
N VAL A 186 10.54 -6.82 -1.83
CA VAL A 186 11.26 -5.91 -0.93
C VAL A 186 12.75 -5.87 -1.30
N GLU A 187 13.40 -4.77 -0.99
CA GLU A 187 14.83 -4.57 -1.27
C GLU A 187 15.73 -5.07 -0.15
N LYS A 188 15.20 -5.13 1.09
CA LYS A 188 16.02 -5.56 2.23
C LYS A 188 15.15 -6.08 3.37
N VAL A 189 15.64 -7.15 4.00
CA VAL A 189 15.13 -7.67 5.29
C VAL A 189 16.15 -7.34 6.37
N VAL A 190 15.67 -6.86 7.50
CA VAL A 190 16.47 -6.49 8.67
C VAL A 190 15.88 -7.10 9.93
N ASP A 191 16.54 -6.97 11.07
CA ASP A 191 15.98 -7.39 12.35
C ASP A 191 14.70 -6.60 12.68
N ASP A 192 13.81 -7.22 13.44
CA ASP A 192 12.55 -6.60 13.82
C ASP A 192 12.79 -5.31 14.60
N GLY A 193 12.00 -4.29 14.26
CA GLY A 193 12.15 -2.94 14.80
C GLY A 193 13.20 -2.08 14.09
N ALA A 194 14.01 -2.64 13.18
CA ALA A 194 15.09 -1.93 12.49
C ALA A 194 14.72 -1.45 11.07
N ALA A 195 13.48 -1.68 10.60
CA ALA A 195 13.08 -1.33 9.24
C ALA A 195 13.16 0.17 8.97
N LEU A 196 12.75 1.00 9.95
CA LEU A 196 12.83 2.46 9.82
C LEU A 196 14.29 2.94 9.76
N ASP A 197 15.16 2.44 10.63
CA ASP A 197 16.58 2.83 10.66
C ASP A 197 17.30 2.44 9.37
N ALA A 198 16.99 1.26 8.84
CA ALA A 198 17.53 0.81 7.56
C ALA A 198 17.03 1.67 6.38
N ALA A 199 15.75 2.05 6.38
CA ALA A 199 15.18 2.97 5.41
C ALA A 199 15.81 4.37 5.52
N MET A 200 16.01 4.89 6.74
CA MET A 200 16.67 6.18 6.98
C MET A 200 18.13 6.18 6.53
N THR A 201 18.86 5.09 6.77
CA THR A 201 20.26 4.93 6.28
C THR A 201 20.30 4.98 4.74
N PHE A 202 19.36 4.30 4.08
CA PHE A 202 19.27 4.32 2.61
C PHE A 202 18.81 5.69 2.10
N ALA A 203 17.84 6.32 2.76
CA ALA A 203 17.39 7.67 2.47
C ALA A 203 18.53 8.71 2.57
N GLY A 204 19.42 8.55 3.56
CA GLY A 204 20.60 9.41 3.73
C GLY A 204 21.49 9.43 2.48
N ARG A 205 21.77 8.25 1.92
CA ARG A 205 22.55 8.13 0.69
C ARG A 205 21.90 8.80 -0.52
N ILE A 206 20.58 8.80 -0.59
CA ILE A 206 19.82 9.49 -1.65
C ILE A 206 19.82 10.99 -1.41
N ALA A 207 19.65 11.43 -0.16
CA ALA A 207 19.63 12.84 0.22
C ALA A 207 20.96 13.58 -0.02
N GLU A 208 22.05 12.84 -0.13
CA GLU A 208 23.38 13.35 -0.52
C GLU A 208 23.51 13.58 -2.04
N GLN A 209 22.59 13.03 -2.85
CA GLN A 209 22.63 13.20 -4.31
C GLN A 209 21.96 14.52 -4.73
N PRO A 210 22.30 15.06 -5.91
CA PRO A 210 21.66 16.25 -6.46
C PRO A 210 20.14 16.01 -6.62
N PRO A 211 19.26 16.82 -6.00
CA PRO A 211 17.84 16.53 -5.94
C PRO A 211 17.14 16.53 -7.30
N LEU A 212 17.48 17.45 -8.19
CA LEU A 212 16.84 17.57 -9.51
C LEU A 212 17.07 16.33 -10.39
N PRO A 213 18.32 15.84 -10.61
CA PRO A 213 18.55 14.60 -11.34
C PRO A 213 17.87 13.38 -10.69
N VAL A 214 17.80 13.31 -9.37
CA VAL A 214 17.11 12.22 -8.64
C VAL A 214 15.63 12.21 -9.00
N ARG A 215 14.92 13.37 -8.88
CA ARG A 215 13.50 13.51 -9.22
C ARG A 215 13.23 13.16 -10.70
N MET A 216 14.03 13.70 -11.61
CA MET A 216 13.90 13.43 -13.04
C MET A 216 14.13 11.94 -13.36
N SER A 217 15.13 11.30 -12.75
CA SER A 217 15.40 9.88 -12.94
C SER A 217 14.26 9.00 -12.43
N LYS A 218 13.75 9.24 -11.21
CA LYS A 218 12.58 8.55 -10.68
C LYS A 218 11.38 8.69 -11.63
N THR A 219 11.05 9.91 -12.03
CA THR A 219 9.93 10.18 -12.93
C THR A 219 10.06 9.40 -14.24
N THR A 220 11.26 9.40 -14.85
CA THR A 220 11.53 8.67 -16.10
C THR A 220 11.36 7.18 -15.91
N VAL A 221 11.94 6.59 -14.85
CA VAL A 221 11.78 5.16 -14.54
C VAL A 221 10.31 4.80 -14.36
N ASN A 222 9.55 5.58 -13.57
CA ASN A 222 8.13 5.33 -13.35
C ASN A 222 7.32 5.41 -14.66
N ARG A 223 7.59 6.39 -15.52
CA ARG A 223 6.90 6.52 -16.82
C ARG A 223 7.15 5.33 -17.74
N VAL A 224 8.37 4.81 -17.79
CA VAL A 224 8.69 3.61 -18.58
C VAL A 224 8.04 2.37 -17.97
N THR A 225 8.18 2.20 -16.64
CA THR A 225 7.68 1.02 -15.93
C THR A 225 6.17 0.89 -15.98
N PHE A 226 5.45 2.00 -15.82
CA PHE A 226 3.99 2.01 -15.68
C PHE A 226 3.25 2.56 -16.91
N ALA A 227 3.91 2.59 -18.08
CA ALA A 227 3.33 3.15 -19.32
C ALA A 227 1.96 2.53 -19.69
N LEU A 228 1.75 1.24 -19.38
CA LEU A 228 0.49 0.54 -19.65
C LEU A 228 -0.38 0.33 -18.40
N ALA A 229 0.04 0.81 -17.22
CA ALA A 229 -0.69 0.55 -15.98
C ALA A 229 -2.14 1.11 -16.03
N ASP A 230 -2.33 2.30 -16.56
CA ASP A 230 -3.65 2.92 -16.66
C ASP A 230 -4.58 2.18 -17.63
N ALA A 231 -4.04 1.44 -18.60
CA ALA A 231 -4.83 0.64 -19.55
C ALA A 231 -5.63 -0.48 -18.87
N VAL A 232 -5.20 -0.92 -17.68
CA VAL A 232 -5.88 -1.98 -16.92
C VAL A 232 -6.44 -1.46 -15.59
N SER A 233 -5.73 -0.58 -14.88
CA SER A 233 -6.11 -0.12 -13.54
C SER A 233 -7.35 0.78 -13.51
N HIS A 234 -7.75 1.37 -14.65
CA HIS A 234 -8.97 2.19 -14.71
C HIS A 234 -10.23 1.38 -14.40
N MET A 235 -10.22 0.06 -14.64
CA MET A 235 -11.35 -0.82 -14.39
C MET A 235 -11.41 -1.36 -12.95
N ASP A 236 -10.39 -1.15 -12.13
CA ASP A 236 -10.33 -1.68 -10.76
C ASP A 236 -11.59 -1.38 -9.92
N PRO A 237 -12.11 -0.14 -9.87
CA PRO A 237 -13.31 0.17 -9.09
C PRO A 237 -14.56 -0.57 -9.59
N ASP A 238 -14.70 -0.70 -10.91
CA ASP A 238 -15.86 -1.32 -11.55
C ASP A 238 -15.85 -2.83 -11.32
N GLN A 239 -14.68 -3.47 -11.49
CA GLN A 239 -14.48 -4.89 -11.20
C GLN A 239 -14.72 -5.20 -9.71
N ASN A 240 -14.24 -4.34 -8.80
CA ASN A 240 -14.47 -4.53 -7.38
C ASN A 240 -15.95 -4.44 -7.02
N VAL A 241 -16.69 -3.49 -7.59
CA VAL A 241 -18.15 -3.39 -7.39
C VAL A 241 -18.86 -4.59 -8.00
N LEU A 242 -18.45 -5.04 -9.19
CA LEU A 242 -19.04 -6.23 -9.83
C LEU A 242 -18.87 -7.47 -8.96
N THR A 243 -17.66 -7.74 -8.48
CA THR A 243 -17.40 -8.87 -7.58
C THR A 243 -18.15 -8.74 -6.25
N ALA A 244 -18.28 -7.53 -5.71
CA ALA A 244 -19.02 -7.29 -4.46
C ALA A 244 -20.55 -7.51 -4.57
N LEU A 245 -21.08 -7.73 -5.78
CA LEU A 245 -22.48 -8.08 -6.01
C LEU A 245 -22.73 -9.61 -6.06
N THR A 246 -21.68 -10.42 -6.00
CA THR A 246 -21.77 -11.88 -6.10
C THR A 246 -22.11 -12.53 -4.75
N GLU A 247 -22.68 -13.73 -4.81
CA GLU A 247 -22.88 -14.59 -3.63
C GLU A 247 -21.54 -14.99 -3.02
N ASP A 248 -20.52 -15.19 -3.84
CA ASP A 248 -19.17 -15.56 -3.42
C ASP A 248 -18.50 -14.46 -2.58
N TYR A 249 -18.76 -13.17 -2.85
CA TYR A 249 -18.31 -12.09 -1.99
C TYR A 249 -18.99 -12.12 -0.61
N ALA A 250 -20.30 -12.37 -0.58
CA ALA A 250 -21.05 -12.50 0.68
C ALA A 250 -20.53 -13.69 1.49
N GLU A 251 -20.29 -14.82 0.84
CA GLU A 251 -19.73 -16.03 1.46
C GLU A 251 -18.30 -15.77 1.95
N GLY A 252 -17.39 -15.22 1.12
CA GLY A 252 -16.01 -14.97 1.47
C GLY A 252 -15.87 -14.05 2.69
N THR A 253 -16.65 -12.96 2.71
CA THR A 253 -16.67 -12.02 3.85
C THR A 253 -17.28 -12.61 5.11
N SER A 254 -18.30 -13.49 4.99
CA SER A 254 -18.90 -14.21 6.14
C SER A 254 -17.92 -15.24 6.68
N ALA A 255 -17.34 -16.07 5.81
CA ALA A 255 -16.37 -17.09 6.17
C ALA A 255 -15.16 -16.50 6.90
N PHE A 256 -14.66 -15.36 6.43
CA PHE A 256 -13.56 -14.63 7.08
C PHE A 256 -13.93 -14.20 8.52
N ARG A 257 -15.12 -13.63 8.71
CA ARG A 257 -15.59 -13.22 10.05
C ARG A 257 -15.80 -14.39 11.00
N GLU A 258 -16.30 -15.50 10.46
CA GLU A 258 -16.58 -16.75 11.19
C GLU A 258 -15.34 -17.65 11.35
N ARG A 259 -14.20 -17.26 10.75
CA ARG A 259 -12.94 -18.01 10.76
C ARG A 259 -13.09 -19.45 10.24
N ARG A 260 -13.89 -19.63 9.19
CA ARG A 260 -14.09 -20.89 8.48
C ARG A 260 -13.62 -20.80 7.03
N LYS A 261 -13.48 -21.94 6.37
CA LYS A 261 -13.19 -21.96 4.92
C LYS A 261 -14.44 -21.54 4.12
N PRO A 262 -14.30 -20.67 3.11
CA PRO A 262 -15.40 -20.30 2.22
C PRO A 262 -15.77 -21.47 1.27
N ARG A 263 -17.00 -21.41 0.75
CA ARG A 263 -17.52 -22.35 -0.25
C ARG A 263 -18.02 -21.55 -1.44
N PHE A 264 -17.15 -21.34 -2.41
CA PHE A 264 -17.47 -20.56 -3.59
C PHE A 264 -18.25 -21.37 -4.63
N THR A 265 -19.18 -20.70 -5.32
CA THR A 265 -20.09 -21.30 -6.31
C THR A 265 -19.97 -20.67 -7.70
N GLY A 266 -19.29 -19.54 -7.81
CA GLY A 266 -19.18 -18.76 -9.03
C GLY A 266 -20.41 -17.91 -9.36
N ARG A 267 -21.26 -17.63 -8.36
CA ARG A 267 -22.52 -16.88 -8.51
C ARG A 267 -22.49 -15.52 -7.84
#